data_3ac4be7a31acc7e875a6dfc169a83eb0
#
_entry.id   3ac4be7a31acc7e875a6dfc169a83eb0
#
_cell.length_a   1.000
_cell.length_b   1.000
_cell.length_c   1.000
_cell.angle_alpha   90.00
_cell.angle_beta   90.00
_cell.angle_gamma   90.00
#
_symmetry.space_group_name_H-M   'P 1'
#
loop_
_entity.id
_entity.type
_entity.pdbx_description
1 polymer ?
#
loop_
_entity_poly.entity_id
_entity_poly.type
_entity_poly.pdbx_seq_one_letter_code
_entity_poly.pdbx_strand_id
1 'polypeptide(L)'
;LNLAVAKFINGSVPPSVVDRYRKHFKPTEDQQEPKALIASFVMCGETEEEANQMRKYIDYILLQFDKGNYQSLPEFEDIRNHQFTSFEKQRLHYNAGRIISGTPDRVKEKITNLAKDFEVDEVIISTMSFNKELRLKSFELVAEAFSISSTS
;
A
#
# COMPACT_ATOMS: atom_id res chain seq x y z
N LEU A 1 -3.10 -17.28 -16.67
CA LEU A 1 -2.24 -16.73 -15.62
C LEU A 1 -2.71 -15.34 -15.24
N ASN A 2 -2.96 -15.04 -13.95
CA ASN A 2 -3.38 -13.72 -13.47
C ASN A 2 -2.19 -12.78 -13.36
N LEU A 3 -2.41 -11.48 -13.60
CA LEU A 3 -1.43 -10.44 -13.37
C LEU A 3 -1.60 -9.84 -11.97
N ALA A 4 -0.54 -9.82 -11.18
CA ALA A 4 -0.47 -9.06 -9.93
C ALA A 4 0.51 -7.89 -10.09
N VAL A 5 0.02 -6.67 -9.89
CA VAL A 5 0.84 -5.47 -9.93
C VAL A 5 1.25 -5.09 -8.50
N ALA A 6 2.50 -5.37 -8.15
CA ALA A 6 3.04 -5.10 -6.82
C ALA A 6 3.48 -3.63 -6.68
N LYS A 7 2.52 -2.72 -6.52
CA LYS A 7 2.80 -1.29 -6.37
C LYS A 7 3.58 -0.97 -5.09
N PHE A 8 3.46 -1.80 -4.06
CA PHE A 8 4.25 -1.69 -2.84
C PHE A 8 5.76 -1.96 -3.05
N ILE A 9 6.14 -2.60 -4.18
CA ILE A 9 7.56 -2.77 -4.56
C ILE A 9 8.01 -1.61 -5.45
N ASN A 10 7.21 -1.26 -6.47
CA ASN A 10 7.50 -0.19 -7.40
C ASN A 10 6.31 0.77 -7.53
N GLY A 11 6.37 1.89 -6.82
CA GLY A 11 5.33 2.92 -6.82
C GLY A 11 5.11 3.63 -8.16
N SER A 12 6.09 3.55 -9.06
CA SER A 12 6.05 4.21 -10.37
C SER A 12 5.44 3.35 -11.49
N VAL A 13 4.99 2.12 -11.19
CA VAL A 13 4.35 1.26 -12.20
C VAL A 13 3.13 1.97 -12.79
N PRO A 14 3.08 2.18 -14.12
CA PRO A 14 1.95 2.84 -14.77
C PRO A 14 0.78 1.86 -15.03
N PRO A 15 -0.45 2.36 -15.13
CA PRO A 15 -1.62 1.55 -15.50
C PRO A 15 -1.48 0.77 -16.81
N SER A 16 -0.74 1.31 -17.77
CA SER A 16 -0.49 0.67 -19.07
C SER A 16 0.13 -0.75 -18.98
N VAL A 17 0.66 -1.16 -17.82
CA VAL A 17 1.12 -2.54 -17.63
C VAL A 17 -0.05 -3.53 -17.66
N VAL A 18 -1.20 -3.14 -17.11
CA VAL A 18 -2.43 -3.96 -17.11
C VAL A 18 -3.02 -4.00 -18.52
N ASP A 19 -3.05 -2.87 -19.22
CA ASP A 19 -3.52 -2.80 -20.61
C ASP A 19 -2.70 -3.70 -21.53
N ARG A 20 -1.38 -3.66 -21.35
CA ARG A 20 -0.47 -4.53 -22.13
C ARG A 20 -0.73 -6.00 -21.84
N TYR A 21 -0.94 -6.37 -20.60
CA TYR A 21 -1.29 -7.73 -20.20
C TYR A 21 -2.58 -8.18 -20.87
N ARG A 22 -3.66 -7.37 -20.75
CA ARG A 22 -4.97 -7.67 -21.37
C ARG A 22 -4.86 -7.85 -22.87
N LYS A 23 -4.13 -6.96 -23.54
CA LYS A 23 -3.95 -6.99 -25.01
C LYS A 23 -3.24 -8.27 -25.50
N HIS A 24 -2.34 -8.82 -24.69
CA HIS A 24 -1.55 -10.01 -25.07
C HIS A 24 -2.05 -11.29 -24.38
N PHE A 25 -3.14 -11.20 -23.63
CA PHE A 25 -3.72 -12.36 -22.97
C PHE A 25 -4.20 -13.36 -23.99
N LYS A 26 -3.89 -14.64 -23.74
CA LYS A 26 -4.39 -15.77 -24.53
C LYS A 26 -5.24 -16.66 -23.63
N PRO A 27 -6.53 -16.84 -23.95
CA PRO A 27 -7.39 -17.73 -23.19
C PRO A 27 -6.86 -19.16 -23.15
N THR A 28 -7.12 -19.83 -22.03
CA THR A 28 -6.85 -21.27 -21.80
C THR A 28 -8.13 -21.94 -21.35
N GLU A 29 -8.16 -23.28 -21.28
CA GLU A 29 -9.33 -24.00 -20.78
C GLU A 29 -9.73 -23.56 -19.35
N ASP A 30 -8.73 -23.28 -18.49
CA ASP A 30 -8.96 -22.88 -17.10
C ASP A 30 -9.19 -21.37 -16.91
N GLN A 31 -8.84 -20.55 -17.89
CA GLN A 31 -8.96 -19.09 -17.79
C GLN A 31 -9.33 -18.45 -19.11
N GLN A 32 -10.58 -18.06 -19.24
CA GLN A 32 -11.13 -17.47 -20.47
C GLN A 32 -10.91 -15.96 -20.55
N GLU A 33 -10.77 -15.26 -19.40
CA GLU A 33 -10.63 -13.81 -19.34
C GLU A 33 -9.36 -13.40 -18.59
N PRO A 34 -8.74 -12.26 -18.97
CA PRO A 34 -7.60 -11.72 -18.25
C PRO A 34 -8.04 -11.17 -16.89
N LYS A 35 -7.40 -11.61 -15.83
CA LYS A 35 -7.61 -11.10 -14.47
C LYS A 35 -6.36 -10.39 -13.97
N ALA A 36 -6.54 -9.16 -13.51
CA ALA A 36 -5.47 -8.36 -12.92
C ALA A 36 -5.89 -7.85 -11.54
N LEU A 37 -4.93 -7.75 -10.65
CA LEU A 37 -5.09 -7.15 -9.34
C LEU A 37 -3.90 -6.23 -9.04
N ILE A 38 -4.07 -5.34 -8.07
CA ILE A 38 -3.01 -4.44 -7.63
C ILE A 38 -2.79 -4.60 -6.13
N ALA A 39 -1.54 -4.51 -5.69
CA ALA A 39 -1.18 -4.57 -4.27
C ALA A 39 -0.43 -3.29 -3.86
N SER A 40 -0.81 -2.71 -2.72
CA SER A 40 -0.22 -1.49 -2.17
C SER A 40 -0.05 -1.58 -0.66
N PHE A 41 0.87 -0.78 -0.10
CA PHE A 41 0.86 -0.53 1.34
C PHE A 41 -0.30 0.40 1.68
N VAL A 42 -1.02 0.07 2.74
CA VAL A 42 -2.15 0.88 3.25
C VAL A 42 -2.00 1.07 4.75
N MET A 43 -1.98 2.34 5.19
CA MET A 43 -1.91 2.74 6.59
C MET A 43 -3.16 3.56 6.90
N CYS A 44 -4.16 2.94 7.49
CA CYS A 44 -5.39 3.60 7.90
C CYS A 44 -5.38 3.87 9.40
N GLY A 45 -5.43 5.12 9.79
CA GLY A 45 -5.56 5.55 11.18
C GLY A 45 -6.96 6.05 11.47
N GLU A 46 -7.42 5.89 12.70
CA GLU A 46 -8.67 6.47 13.17
C GLU A 46 -8.62 8.01 13.13
N THR A 47 -7.44 8.55 13.35
CA THR A 47 -7.13 9.98 13.26
C THR A 47 -6.02 10.24 12.24
N GLU A 48 -5.91 11.49 11.78
CA GLU A 48 -4.79 11.92 10.94
C GLU A 48 -3.44 11.76 11.65
N GLU A 49 -3.39 11.94 12.97
CA GLU A 49 -2.18 11.77 13.75
C GLU A 49 -1.70 10.31 13.73
N GLU A 50 -2.59 9.35 14.00
CA GLU A 50 -2.27 7.92 13.90
C GLU A 50 -1.81 7.53 12.50
N ALA A 51 -2.54 7.97 11.48
CA ALA A 51 -2.18 7.72 10.09
C ALA A 51 -0.78 8.28 9.76
N ASN A 52 -0.45 9.48 10.24
CA ASN A 52 0.85 10.11 10.04
C ASN A 52 1.98 9.38 10.80
N GLN A 53 1.72 8.88 11.99
CA GLN A 53 2.69 8.05 12.74
C GLN A 53 2.99 6.76 12.00
N MET A 54 1.96 6.05 11.55
CA MET A 54 2.12 4.83 10.74
C MET A 54 2.84 5.13 9.42
N ARG A 55 2.51 6.25 8.78
CA ARG A 55 3.19 6.71 7.56
C ARG A 55 4.67 6.99 7.80
N LYS A 56 5.01 7.71 8.86
CA LYS A 56 6.39 7.98 9.22
C LYS A 56 7.18 6.71 9.46
N TYR A 57 6.56 5.73 10.11
CA TYR A 57 7.17 4.44 10.37
C TYR A 57 7.52 3.69 9.07
N ILE A 58 6.57 3.51 8.17
CA ILE A 58 6.82 2.81 6.91
C ILE A 58 7.82 3.58 6.03
N ASP A 59 7.75 4.91 6.00
CA ASP A 59 8.71 5.74 5.28
C ASP A 59 10.14 5.50 5.77
N TYR A 60 10.34 5.45 7.09
CA TYR A 60 11.64 5.14 7.69
C TYR A 60 12.11 3.72 7.34
N ILE A 61 11.22 2.72 7.48
CA ILE A 61 11.55 1.32 7.15
C ILE A 61 11.98 1.17 5.69
N LEU A 62 11.24 1.76 4.76
CA LEU A 62 11.58 1.70 3.34
C LEU A 62 12.92 2.37 3.05
N LEU A 63 13.26 3.47 3.73
CA LEU A 63 14.58 4.07 3.63
C LEU A 63 15.70 3.17 4.14
N GLN A 64 15.46 2.44 5.25
CA GLN A 64 16.44 1.48 5.75
C GLN A 64 16.64 0.34 4.76
N PHE A 65 15.57 -0.18 4.18
CA PHE A 65 15.66 -1.21 3.13
C PHE A 65 16.43 -0.72 1.90
N ASP A 66 16.18 0.50 1.46
CA ASP A 66 16.92 1.12 0.35
C ASP A 66 18.43 1.27 0.64
N LYS A 67 18.80 1.41 1.92
CA LYS A 67 20.20 1.45 2.38
C LYS A 67 20.82 0.06 2.60
N GLY A 68 20.05 -1.02 2.41
CA GLY A 68 20.50 -2.39 2.68
C GLY A 68 20.48 -2.77 4.16
N ASN A 69 19.83 -1.99 5.00
CA ASN A 69 19.68 -2.27 6.43
C ASN A 69 18.44 -3.13 6.67
N TYR A 70 18.62 -4.45 6.72
CA TYR A 70 17.54 -5.43 6.93
C TYR A 70 17.53 -6.00 8.34
N GLN A 71 18.08 -5.29 9.31
CA GLN A 71 18.12 -5.71 10.70
C GLN A 71 16.74 -5.59 11.37
N SER A 72 16.66 -5.73 12.68
CA SER A 72 15.40 -5.66 13.43
C SER A 72 14.62 -4.37 13.12
N LEU A 73 13.29 -4.52 13.03
CA LEU A 73 12.40 -3.36 12.93
C LEU A 73 12.53 -2.53 14.22
N PRO A 74 12.73 -1.21 14.12
CA PRO A 74 12.84 -0.34 15.28
C PRO A 74 11.49 -0.17 15.98
N GLU A 75 11.53 0.20 17.25
CA GLU A 75 10.35 0.72 17.93
C GLU A 75 10.02 2.14 17.43
N PHE A 76 8.75 2.54 17.51
CA PHE A 76 8.36 3.88 17.03
C PHE A 76 9.03 5.01 17.82
N GLU A 77 9.29 4.80 19.11
CA GLU A 77 9.97 5.78 19.97
C GLU A 77 11.36 6.14 19.42
N ASP A 78 12.08 5.19 18.84
CA ASP A 78 13.41 5.39 18.27
C ASP A 78 13.40 6.30 17.05
N ILE A 79 12.27 6.33 16.32
CA ILE A 79 12.11 7.12 15.09
C ILE A 79 11.18 8.32 15.23
N ARG A 80 10.46 8.45 16.33
CA ARG A 80 9.47 9.52 16.56
C ARG A 80 10.04 10.91 16.25
N ASN A 81 11.24 11.20 16.73
CA ASN A 81 11.90 12.48 16.57
C ASN A 81 12.87 12.52 15.38
N HIS A 82 12.95 11.45 14.59
CA HIS A 82 13.81 11.42 13.41
C HIS A 82 13.43 12.53 12.43
N GLN A 83 14.41 13.36 12.06
CA GLN A 83 14.29 14.40 11.06
C GLN A 83 14.88 13.90 9.75
N PHE A 84 14.04 13.74 8.74
CA PHE A 84 14.50 13.33 7.41
C PHE A 84 15.37 14.41 6.77
N THR A 85 16.54 14.05 6.31
CA THR A 85 17.44 14.91 5.53
C THR A 85 16.82 15.27 4.17
N SER A 86 17.39 16.25 3.47
CA SER A 86 16.90 16.61 2.12
C SER A 86 17.00 15.44 1.14
N PHE A 87 18.06 14.63 1.23
CA PHE A 87 18.23 13.42 0.41
C PHE A 87 17.17 12.37 0.73
N GLU A 88 16.92 12.10 2.01
CA GLU A 88 15.88 11.17 2.44
C GLU A 88 14.49 11.63 1.97
N LYS A 89 14.18 12.93 2.07
CA LYS A 89 12.90 13.48 1.56
C LYS A 89 12.71 13.26 0.07
N GLN A 90 13.75 13.38 -0.75
CA GLN A 90 13.67 13.02 -2.17
C GLN A 90 13.32 11.52 -2.35
N ARG A 91 13.93 10.66 -1.55
CA ARG A 91 13.65 9.22 -1.60
C ARG A 91 12.22 8.90 -1.12
N LEU A 92 11.73 9.58 -0.07
CA LEU A 92 10.34 9.48 0.36
C LEU A 92 9.37 9.88 -0.74
N HIS A 93 9.68 10.95 -1.47
CA HIS A 93 8.86 11.37 -2.62
C HIS A 93 8.81 10.28 -3.71
N TYR A 94 9.95 9.68 -4.03
CA TYR A 94 10.01 8.54 -4.97
C TYR A 94 9.18 7.35 -4.47
N ASN A 95 9.24 7.04 -3.18
CA ASN A 95 8.50 5.93 -2.57
C ASN A 95 7.01 6.24 -2.33
N ALA A 96 6.57 7.49 -2.45
CA ALA A 96 5.21 7.91 -2.12
C ALA A 96 4.11 7.11 -2.86
N GLY A 97 4.37 6.74 -4.11
CA GLY A 97 3.45 5.93 -4.91
C GLY A 97 3.26 4.48 -4.44
N ARG A 98 4.04 4.02 -3.46
CA ARG A 98 3.96 2.67 -2.86
C ARG A 98 2.96 2.60 -1.70
N ILE A 99 2.54 3.75 -1.16
CA ILE A 99 1.86 3.85 0.13
C ILE A 99 0.60 4.70 0.00
N ILE A 100 -0.51 4.15 0.46
CA ILE A 100 -1.76 4.87 0.72
C ILE A 100 -1.86 5.08 2.23
N SER A 101 -2.07 6.31 2.68
CA SER A 101 -2.26 6.62 4.11
C SER A 101 -3.30 7.71 4.33
N GLY A 102 -3.95 7.67 5.49
CA GLY A 102 -4.94 8.65 5.91
C GLY A 102 -6.01 8.06 6.83
N THR A 103 -7.04 8.84 7.06
CA THR A 103 -8.28 8.41 7.72
C THR A 103 -9.10 7.48 6.81
N PRO A 104 -10.11 6.75 7.33
CA PRO A 104 -10.89 5.79 6.54
C PRO A 104 -11.45 6.35 5.24
N ASP A 105 -12.03 7.55 5.26
CA ASP A 105 -12.61 8.17 4.06
C ASP A 105 -11.55 8.45 2.99
N ARG A 106 -10.40 8.99 3.40
CA ARG A 106 -9.29 9.27 2.49
C ARG A 106 -8.66 8.00 1.93
N VAL A 107 -8.52 6.97 2.76
CA VAL A 107 -7.99 5.68 2.34
C VAL A 107 -8.94 5.03 1.34
N LYS A 108 -10.25 5.05 1.61
CA LYS A 108 -11.27 4.54 0.69
C LYS A 108 -11.22 5.24 -0.66
N GLU A 109 -11.18 6.57 -0.66
CA GLU A 109 -11.05 7.36 -1.89
C GLU A 109 -9.81 6.98 -2.71
N LYS A 110 -8.66 6.91 -2.05
CA LYS A 110 -7.39 6.57 -2.72
C LYS A 110 -7.35 5.15 -3.26
N ILE A 111 -7.88 4.17 -2.52
CA ILE A 111 -7.99 2.78 -2.98
C ILE A 111 -8.94 2.70 -4.18
N THR A 112 -10.09 3.36 -4.11
CA THR A 112 -11.07 3.39 -5.20
C THR A 112 -10.47 4.02 -6.46
N ASN A 113 -9.77 5.15 -6.33
CA ASN A 113 -9.09 5.79 -7.45
C ASN A 113 -7.98 4.90 -8.03
N LEU A 114 -7.20 4.22 -7.17
CA LEU A 114 -6.17 3.29 -7.62
C LEU A 114 -6.77 2.13 -8.44
N ALA A 115 -7.86 1.52 -7.95
CA ALA A 115 -8.54 0.45 -8.66
C ALA A 115 -9.09 0.93 -10.00
N LYS A 116 -9.66 2.13 -10.04
CA LYS A 116 -10.19 2.76 -11.26
C LYS A 116 -9.07 3.08 -12.26
N ASP A 117 -7.97 3.66 -11.83
CA ASP A 117 -6.85 4.03 -12.70
C ASP A 117 -6.21 2.81 -13.38
N PHE A 118 -6.14 1.70 -12.67
CA PHE A 118 -5.62 0.42 -13.18
C PHE A 118 -6.71 -0.48 -13.78
N GLU A 119 -7.97 -0.05 -13.73
CA GLU A 119 -9.14 -0.82 -14.19
C GLU A 119 -9.15 -2.26 -13.61
N VAL A 120 -8.93 -2.39 -12.32
CA VAL A 120 -8.93 -3.67 -11.60
C VAL A 120 -10.06 -3.74 -10.59
N ASP A 121 -10.58 -4.94 -10.37
CA ASP A 121 -11.68 -5.20 -9.41
C ASP A 121 -11.14 -5.63 -8.03
N GLU A 122 -9.87 -5.97 -7.95
CA GLU A 122 -9.25 -6.49 -6.73
C GLU A 122 -8.02 -5.68 -6.33
N VAL A 123 -8.02 -5.21 -5.09
CA VAL A 123 -6.87 -4.52 -4.47
C VAL A 123 -6.44 -5.29 -3.22
N ILE A 124 -5.20 -5.76 -3.21
CA ILE A 124 -4.58 -6.36 -2.02
C ILE A 124 -3.91 -5.26 -1.21
N ILE A 125 -4.21 -5.22 0.08
CA ILE A 125 -3.59 -4.28 1.00
C ILE A 125 -2.60 -4.99 1.92
N SER A 126 -1.48 -4.34 2.19
CA SER A 126 -0.49 -4.76 3.17
C SER A 126 -0.26 -3.60 4.15
N THR A 127 -0.32 -3.89 5.44
CA THR A 127 -0.10 -2.88 6.47
C THR A 127 1.12 -3.22 7.30
N MET A 128 2.09 -2.31 7.33
CA MET A 128 3.23 -2.36 8.23
C MET A 128 3.05 -1.34 9.35
N SER A 129 3.15 -1.80 10.58
CA SER A 129 3.03 -0.92 11.75
C SER A 129 4.00 -1.37 12.84
N PHE A 130 4.44 -0.41 13.64
CA PHE A 130 5.25 -0.64 14.84
C PHE A 130 4.47 -1.30 15.98
N ASN A 131 3.16 -1.38 15.87
CA ASN A 131 2.27 -1.90 16.88
C ASN A 131 1.25 -2.84 16.24
N LYS A 132 1.07 -4.04 16.83
CA LYS A 132 0.15 -5.06 16.33
C LYS A 132 -1.31 -4.58 16.37
N GLU A 133 -1.69 -3.87 17.43
CA GLU A 133 -3.06 -3.37 17.60
C GLU A 133 -3.41 -2.34 16.55
N LEU A 134 -2.53 -1.37 16.28
CA LEU A 134 -2.71 -0.39 15.21
C LEU A 134 -2.79 -1.06 13.83
N ARG A 135 -2.00 -2.12 13.61
CA ARG A 135 -2.08 -2.88 12.37
C ARG A 135 -3.43 -3.55 12.18
N LEU A 136 -3.94 -4.22 13.20
CA LEU A 136 -5.26 -4.85 13.15
C LEU A 136 -6.35 -3.80 12.99
N LYS A 137 -6.28 -2.71 13.76
CA LYS A 137 -7.22 -1.60 13.65
C LYS A 137 -7.25 -0.98 12.25
N SER A 138 -6.10 -0.84 11.61
CA SER A 138 -6.02 -0.36 10.23
C SER A 138 -6.81 -1.26 9.25
N PHE A 139 -6.71 -2.58 9.38
CA PHE A 139 -7.51 -3.50 8.56
C PHE A 139 -9.01 -3.39 8.85
N GLU A 140 -9.40 -3.30 10.13
CA GLU A 140 -10.79 -3.11 10.54
C GLU A 140 -11.37 -1.82 9.95
N LEU A 141 -10.68 -0.69 10.09
CA LEU A 141 -11.09 0.60 9.56
C LEU A 141 -11.28 0.58 8.04
N VAL A 142 -10.39 -0.10 7.32
CA VAL A 142 -10.54 -0.27 5.87
C VAL A 142 -11.74 -1.14 5.54
N ALA A 143 -11.92 -2.27 6.24
CA ALA A 143 -13.06 -3.16 6.03
C ALA A 143 -14.38 -2.42 6.28
N GLU A 144 -14.50 -1.69 7.37
CA GLU A 144 -15.67 -0.86 7.70
C GLU A 144 -15.95 0.20 6.62
N ALA A 145 -14.89 0.91 6.16
CA ALA A 145 -15.02 1.93 5.12
C ALA A 145 -15.59 1.36 3.81
N PHE A 146 -15.28 0.10 3.48
CA PHE A 146 -15.81 -0.60 2.31
C PHE A 146 -17.05 -1.45 2.61
N SER A 147 -17.60 -1.38 3.83
CA SER A 147 -18.77 -2.18 4.27
C SER A 147 -18.55 -3.69 4.13
N ILE A 148 -17.31 -4.13 4.33
CA ILE A 148 -16.95 -5.55 4.32
C ILE A 148 -17.24 -6.08 5.74
N SER A 149 -18.29 -6.91 5.90
CA SER A 149 -18.58 -7.60 7.16
C SER A 149 -17.59 -8.76 7.35
N SER A 150 -17.09 -8.91 8.58
CA SER A 150 -16.39 -10.14 8.96
C SER A 150 -17.37 -11.32 8.85
N THR A 151 -17.11 -12.24 7.93
CA THR A 151 -17.75 -13.55 7.95
C THR A 151 -17.24 -14.28 9.20
N SER A 152 -18.10 -14.41 10.18
CA SER A 152 -17.87 -15.22 11.39
C SER A 152 -17.68 -16.67 11.03
#